data_a7e48944b0bdc07d86f82681ae228ac0
#
_entry.id   a7e48944b0bdc07d86f82681ae228ac0
#
_cell.length_a   1.000
_cell.length_b   1.000
_cell.length_c   1.000
_cell.angle_alpha   90.00
_cell.angle_beta   90.00
_cell.angle_gamma   90.00
#
_symmetry.space_group_name_H-M   'P 1'
#
loop_
_entity.id
_entity.type
_entity.pdbx_description
1 polymer ?
#
loop_
_entity_poly.entity_id
_entity_poly.type
_entity_poly.pdbx_seq_one_letter_code
_entity_poly.pdbx_strand_id
1 'polypeptide(L)'
;MVNHQTVGDRATHLSPEDLAALREILHEQRLFRQDQLRQIAAAPRAEELLGRRSAAQAEVHVKLAASARMVLADVEAALQRMADGSYGTCHLCRRAIDRERLTIVPQARYCARCQQVREAGR
;
A
#
# COMPACT_ATOMS: atom_id res chain seq x y z
N MET A 1 -32.74 -7.00 3.42
CA MET A 1 -32.50 -6.90 2.84
C MET A 1 -32.09 -5.88 2.27
N VAL A 2 -32.41 -5.24 2.22
CA VAL A 2 -32.04 -4.22 1.57
C VAL A 2 -31.17 -3.31 2.19
N ASN A 3 -31.27 -3.17 3.46
CA ASN A 3 -30.48 -2.25 4.06
C ASN A 3 -29.10 -2.51 4.07
N HIS A 4 -28.67 -3.68 4.06
CA HIS A 4 -27.28 -3.87 4.11
C HIS A 4 -26.70 -3.48 2.80
N GLN A 5 -27.49 -3.08 1.87
CA GLN A 5 -26.98 -2.60 0.67
C GLN A 5 -26.17 -1.37 0.86
N THR A 6 -26.52 -0.51 1.77
CA THR A 6 -25.78 0.67 2.00
C THR A 6 -24.38 0.38 2.42
N VAL A 7 -24.24 -0.59 3.28
CA VAL A 7 -22.93 -0.97 3.72
C VAL A 7 -22.21 -1.74 2.67
N GLY A 8 -22.92 -2.62 2.00
CA GLY A 8 -22.31 -3.43 0.97
C GLY A 8 -21.99 -2.67 -0.28
N ASP A 9 -22.69 -1.56 -0.52
CA ASP A 9 -22.54 -0.85 -1.77
C ASP A 9 -21.11 -0.41 -2.04
N ARG A 10 -20.37 -0.11 -1.04
CA ARG A 10 -19.01 0.35 -1.24
C ARG A 10 -18.11 -0.73 -1.78
N ALA A 11 -18.40 -1.97 -1.44
CA ALA A 11 -17.56 -3.07 -1.84
C ALA A 11 -18.29 -4.11 -2.66
N THR A 12 -19.46 -3.77 -3.19
CA THR A 12 -20.24 -4.77 -3.94
C THR A 12 -19.56 -5.19 -5.22
N HIS A 13 -18.63 -4.39 -5.73
CA HIS A 13 -17.92 -4.76 -6.96
C HIS A 13 -16.82 -5.78 -6.70
N LEU A 14 -16.54 -6.08 -5.43
CA LEU A 14 -15.52 -7.07 -5.07
C LEU A 14 -16.22 -8.25 -4.40
N SER A 15 -15.93 -9.45 -4.88
CA SER A 15 -16.49 -10.65 -4.25
C SER A 15 -15.72 -10.96 -2.98
N PRO A 16 -16.26 -11.82 -2.09
CA PRO A 16 -15.49 -12.27 -0.95
C PRO A 16 -14.18 -12.94 -1.36
N GLU A 17 -14.18 -13.62 -2.50
CA GLU A 17 -12.96 -14.24 -3.02
C GLU A 17 -11.96 -13.18 -3.46
N ASP A 18 -12.44 -12.10 -4.09
CA ASP A 18 -11.56 -11.00 -4.48
C ASP A 18 -10.93 -10.38 -3.24
N LEU A 19 -11.73 -10.13 -2.21
CA LEU A 19 -11.22 -9.53 -0.98
C LEU A 19 -10.20 -10.43 -0.30
N ALA A 20 -10.47 -11.72 -0.26
CA ALA A 20 -9.52 -12.66 0.36
C ALA A 20 -8.20 -12.68 -0.40
N ALA A 21 -8.25 -12.69 -1.73
CA ALA A 21 -7.04 -12.70 -2.53
C ALA A 21 -6.24 -11.41 -2.36
N LEU A 22 -6.94 -10.27 -2.34
CA LEU A 22 -6.27 -8.99 -2.16
C LEU A 22 -5.69 -8.85 -0.76
N ARG A 23 -6.39 -9.36 0.24
CA ARG A 23 -5.87 -9.35 1.61
C ARG A 23 -4.59 -10.14 1.71
N GLU A 24 -4.55 -11.30 1.05
CA GLU A 24 -3.36 -12.14 1.06
C GLU A 24 -2.18 -11.39 0.42
N ILE A 25 -2.41 -10.73 -0.70
CA ILE A 25 -1.36 -9.97 -1.36
C ILE A 25 -0.85 -8.85 -0.46
N LEU A 26 -1.77 -8.15 0.21
CA LEU A 26 -1.39 -7.06 1.11
C LEU A 26 -0.58 -7.57 2.29
N HIS A 27 -0.94 -8.73 2.84
CA HIS A 27 -0.17 -9.31 3.94
C HIS A 27 1.23 -9.71 3.47
N GLU A 28 1.35 -10.25 2.27
CA GLU A 28 2.65 -10.59 1.72
C GLU A 28 3.50 -9.34 1.51
N GLN A 29 2.90 -8.27 1.00
CA GLN A 29 3.61 -7.01 0.82
C GLN A 29 4.05 -6.44 2.16
N ARG A 30 3.21 -6.55 3.19
CA ARG A 30 3.55 -6.05 4.52
C ARG A 30 4.79 -6.75 5.05
N LEU A 31 4.80 -8.08 4.96
CA LEU A 31 5.93 -8.86 5.44
C LEU A 31 7.21 -8.53 4.65
N PHE A 32 7.06 -8.40 3.35
CA PHE A 32 8.19 -8.07 2.49
C PHE A 32 8.79 -6.71 2.86
N ARG A 33 7.94 -5.71 3.07
CA ARG A 33 8.45 -4.37 3.41
C ARG A 33 9.01 -4.31 4.81
N GLN A 34 8.41 -5.03 5.75
CA GLN A 34 8.97 -5.11 7.09
C GLN A 34 10.36 -5.74 7.08
N ASP A 35 10.51 -6.81 6.31
CA ASP A 35 11.81 -7.46 6.20
C ASP A 35 12.81 -6.56 5.49
N GLN A 36 12.39 -5.87 4.45
CA GLN A 36 13.25 -4.93 3.73
C GLN A 36 13.79 -3.85 4.68
N LEU A 37 12.92 -3.31 5.53
CA LEU A 37 13.34 -2.29 6.48
C LEU A 37 14.35 -2.83 7.49
N ARG A 38 14.16 -4.07 7.93
CA ARG A 38 15.14 -4.67 8.84
C ARG A 38 16.49 -4.83 8.17
N GLN A 39 16.49 -5.24 6.90
CA GLN A 39 17.74 -5.41 6.16
C GLN A 39 18.42 -4.07 5.92
N ILE A 40 17.66 -3.04 5.56
CA ILE A 40 18.20 -1.71 5.34
C ILE A 40 18.82 -1.19 6.65
N ALA A 41 18.14 -1.41 7.77
CA ALA A 41 18.65 -0.94 9.06
C ALA A 41 19.95 -1.63 9.45
N ALA A 42 20.14 -2.89 9.07
CA ALA A 42 21.33 -3.63 9.39
C ALA A 42 22.52 -3.34 8.46
N ALA A 43 22.22 -2.96 7.21
CA ALA A 43 23.29 -2.77 6.22
C ALA A 43 24.30 -1.70 6.58
N PRO A 44 23.91 -0.52 7.12
CA PRO A 44 24.90 0.50 7.47
C PRO A 44 25.94 0.02 8.46
N ARG A 45 25.49 -0.74 9.47
CA ARG A 45 26.42 -1.25 10.46
C ARG A 45 27.41 -2.22 9.84
N ALA A 46 26.91 -3.12 8.99
CA ALA A 46 27.78 -4.07 8.33
C ALA A 46 28.79 -3.37 7.45
N GLU A 47 28.37 -2.33 6.73
CA GLU A 47 29.25 -1.58 5.87
C GLU A 47 30.30 -0.81 6.65
N GLU A 48 29.94 -0.28 7.81
CA GLU A 48 30.87 0.40 8.68
C GLU A 48 31.95 -0.55 9.17
N LEU A 49 31.56 -1.74 9.56
CA LEU A 49 32.51 -2.74 10.03
C LEU A 49 33.48 -3.13 8.94
N LEU A 50 33.06 -3.09 7.70
CA LEU A 50 33.91 -3.41 6.56
C LEU A 50 34.64 -2.20 6.01
N GLY A 51 34.36 -1.00 6.56
CA GLY A 51 34.99 0.21 6.08
C GLY A 51 34.59 0.62 4.70
N ARG A 52 33.38 0.25 4.27
CA ARG A 52 32.96 0.50 2.89
C ARG A 52 31.91 1.57 2.73
N ARG A 53 31.36 2.06 3.84
CA ARG A 53 30.24 2.99 3.72
C ARG A 53 30.73 4.37 3.32
N SER A 54 30.12 4.93 2.27
CA SER A 54 30.38 6.28 1.83
C SER A 54 29.16 7.15 2.12
N ALA A 55 29.34 8.47 1.94
CA ALA A 55 28.22 9.41 2.11
C ALA A 55 27.12 9.12 1.10
N ALA A 56 27.50 8.74 -0.14
CA ALA A 56 26.51 8.43 -1.16
C ALA A 56 25.70 7.20 -0.79
N GLN A 57 26.36 6.18 -0.23
CA GLN A 57 25.68 4.98 0.21
C GLN A 57 24.73 5.27 1.37
N ALA A 58 25.14 6.15 2.28
CA ALA A 58 24.29 6.55 3.38
C ALA A 58 23.03 7.25 2.89
N GLU A 59 23.18 8.11 1.88
CA GLU A 59 22.05 8.81 1.31
C GLU A 59 21.09 7.85 0.62
N VAL A 60 21.60 6.88 -0.11
CA VAL A 60 20.76 5.87 -0.77
C VAL A 60 19.99 5.08 0.28
N HIS A 61 20.64 4.69 1.38
CA HIS A 61 19.96 3.95 2.44
C HIS A 61 18.80 4.76 3.05
N VAL A 62 19.01 6.06 3.26
CA VAL A 62 17.95 6.91 3.81
C VAL A 62 16.76 6.95 2.88
N LYS A 63 17.01 7.10 1.57
CA LYS A 63 15.93 7.17 0.59
C LYS A 63 15.20 5.85 0.46
N LEU A 64 15.93 4.73 0.46
CA LEU A 64 15.31 3.42 0.37
C LEU A 64 14.45 3.15 1.59
N ALA A 65 14.92 3.51 2.78
CA ALA A 65 14.16 3.30 3.99
C ALA A 65 12.88 4.15 3.98
N ALA A 66 12.98 5.40 3.54
CA ALA A 66 11.82 6.29 3.48
C ALA A 66 10.77 5.73 2.52
N SER A 67 11.22 5.26 1.35
CA SER A 67 10.30 4.68 0.36
C SER A 67 9.63 3.42 0.91
N ALA A 68 10.41 2.54 1.54
CA ALA A 68 9.86 1.31 2.10
C ALA A 68 8.84 1.60 3.19
N ARG A 69 9.11 2.60 4.03
CA ARG A 69 8.17 2.97 5.09
C ARG A 69 6.88 3.53 4.52
N MET A 70 6.95 4.31 3.43
CA MET A 70 5.75 4.85 2.79
C MET A 70 4.89 3.73 2.23
N VAL A 71 5.51 2.76 1.57
CA VAL A 71 4.75 1.64 1.01
C VAL A 71 4.14 0.82 2.14
N LEU A 72 4.90 0.57 3.19
CA LEU A 72 4.40 -0.21 4.33
C LEU A 72 3.19 0.50 4.97
N ALA A 73 3.27 1.82 5.15
CA ALA A 73 2.16 2.57 5.71
C ALA A 73 0.92 2.48 4.82
N ASP A 74 1.11 2.54 3.51
CA ASP A 74 -0.01 2.44 2.58
C ASP A 74 -0.64 1.05 2.60
N VAL A 75 0.19 0.02 2.70
CA VAL A 75 -0.29 -1.36 2.78
C VAL A 75 -1.08 -1.56 4.08
N GLU A 76 -0.54 -1.09 5.20
CA GLU A 76 -1.21 -1.24 6.48
C GLU A 76 -2.53 -0.47 6.52
N ALA A 77 -2.56 0.71 5.90
CA ALA A 77 -3.79 1.47 5.80
C ALA A 77 -4.84 0.74 4.97
N ALA A 78 -4.41 0.07 3.90
CA ALA A 78 -5.34 -0.71 3.07
C ALA A 78 -5.91 -1.89 3.86
N LEU A 79 -5.07 -2.57 4.63
CA LEU A 79 -5.55 -3.67 5.48
C LEU A 79 -6.55 -3.16 6.52
N GLN A 80 -6.32 -1.97 7.05
CA GLN A 80 -7.24 -1.36 7.99
C GLN A 80 -8.57 -1.05 7.32
N ARG A 81 -8.55 -0.56 6.07
CA ARG A 81 -9.80 -0.30 5.35
C ARG A 81 -10.58 -1.59 5.09
N MET A 82 -9.88 -2.70 4.86
CA MET A 82 -10.56 -3.99 4.74
C MET A 82 -11.25 -4.35 6.04
N ALA A 83 -10.60 -4.08 7.17
CA ALA A 83 -11.18 -4.40 8.47
C ALA A 83 -12.41 -3.55 8.76
N ASP A 84 -12.44 -2.30 8.31
CA ASP A 84 -13.56 -1.42 8.62
C ASP A 84 -14.58 -1.32 7.48
N GLY A 85 -14.39 -2.08 6.41
CA GLY A 85 -15.40 -2.17 5.35
C GLY A 85 -15.33 -1.08 4.30
N SER A 86 -14.30 -0.25 4.31
CA SER A 86 -14.20 0.85 3.34
C SER A 86 -13.22 0.58 2.20
N TYR A 87 -12.67 -0.61 2.13
CA TYR A 87 -11.70 -0.94 1.10
C TYR A 87 -12.33 -0.89 -0.28
N GLY A 88 -11.59 -0.37 -1.25
CA GLY A 88 -12.05 -0.34 -2.64
C GLY A 88 -12.84 0.90 -3.03
N THR A 89 -12.92 1.89 -2.14
CA THR A 89 -13.63 3.13 -2.41
C THR A 89 -12.62 4.26 -2.54
N CYS A 90 -12.74 5.03 -3.62
CA CYS A 90 -11.84 6.17 -3.84
C CYS A 90 -12.06 7.23 -2.78
N HIS A 91 -10.95 7.74 -2.22
CA HIS A 91 -11.03 8.72 -1.14
C HIS A 91 -11.48 10.11 -1.62
N LEU A 92 -11.37 10.37 -2.91
CA LEU A 92 -11.76 11.68 -3.43
C LEU A 92 -13.17 11.68 -3.99
N CYS A 93 -13.47 10.81 -4.93
CA CYS A 93 -14.77 10.82 -5.57
C CYS A 93 -15.78 9.87 -4.95
N ARG A 94 -15.32 9.02 -4.04
CA ARG A 94 -16.17 8.07 -3.31
C ARG A 94 -16.78 6.98 -4.20
N ARG A 95 -16.33 6.87 -5.43
CA ARG A 95 -16.77 5.80 -6.30
C ARG A 95 -15.88 4.58 -6.10
N ALA A 96 -16.33 3.45 -6.61
CA ALA A 96 -15.56 2.23 -6.51
C ALA A 96 -14.26 2.36 -7.31
N ILE A 97 -13.19 1.80 -6.77
CA ILE A 97 -11.94 1.67 -7.51
C ILE A 97 -12.03 0.36 -8.29
N ASP A 98 -11.72 0.40 -9.58
CA ASP A 98 -11.83 -0.78 -10.43
C ASP A 98 -11.06 -1.97 -9.85
N ARG A 99 -11.67 -3.15 -9.94
CA ARG A 99 -11.03 -4.36 -9.46
C ARG A 99 -9.67 -4.58 -10.12
N GLU A 100 -9.58 -4.28 -11.42
CA GLU A 100 -8.32 -4.46 -12.14
C GLU A 100 -7.22 -3.56 -11.56
N ARG A 101 -7.57 -2.34 -11.22
CA ARG A 101 -6.60 -1.43 -10.62
C ARG A 101 -6.16 -1.95 -9.26
N LEU A 102 -7.09 -2.46 -8.47
CA LEU A 102 -6.75 -3.01 -7.16
C LEU A 102 -5.87 -4.26 -7.26
N THR A 103 -6.03 -5.04 -8.33
CA THR A 103 -5.19 -6.19 -8.55
C THR A 103 -3.73 -5.77 -8.77
N ILE A 104 -3.54 -4.64 -9.43
CA ILE A 104 -2.19 -4.12 -9.69
C ILE A 104 -1.67 -3.31 -8.50
N VAL A 105 -2.52 -2.50 -7.90
CA VAL A 105 -2.13 -1.63 -6.78
C VAL A 105 -3.14 -1.86 -5.65
N PRO A 106 -2.97 -2.92 -4.87
CA PRO A 106 -3.97 -3.24 -3.83
C PRO A 106 -4.11 -2.16 -2.77
N GLN A 107 -3.07 -1.36 -2.55
CA GLN A 107 -3.10 -0.28 -1.56
C GLN A 107 -3.63 1.04 -2.11
N ALA A 108 -4.19 1.05 -3.33
CA ALA A 108 -4.66 2.28 -3.95
C ALA A 108 -5.74 2.97 -3.11
N ARG A 109 -5.60 4.28 -2.95
CA ARG A 109 -6.59 5.10 -2.24
C ARG A 109 -7.50 5.83 -3.21
N TYR A 110 -7.08 5.96 -4.46
CA TYR A 110 -7.79 6.74 -5.47
C TYR A 110 -8.02 5.92 -6.70
N CYS A 111 -9.13 6.17 -7.39
CA CYS A 111 -9.36 5.57 -8.70
C CYS A 111 -8.35 6.16 -9.68
N ALA A 112 -8.21 5.53 -10.84
CA ALA A 112 -7.20 5.97 -11.82
C ALA A 112 -7.38 7.43 -12.19
N ARG A 113 -8.64 7.86 -12.38
CA ARG A 113 -8.93 9.24 -12.77
C ARG A 113 -8.52 10.22 -11.68
N CYS A 114 -8.88 9.95 -10.43
CA CYS A 114 -8.54 10.84 -9.33
C CYS A 114 -7.05 10.85 -9.07
N GLN A 115 -6.38 9.72 -9.26
CA GLN A 115 -4.93 9.68 -9.12
C GLN A 115 -4.27 10.59 -10.14
N GLN A 116 -4.73 10.56 -11.39
CA GLN A 116 -4.18 11.42 -12.43
C GLN A 116 -4.41 12.89 -12.11
N VAL A 117 -5.58 13.24 -11.62
CA VAL A 117 -5.88 14.61 -11.26
C VAL A 117 -4.95 15.10 -10.15
N ARG A 118 -4.73 14.25 -9.14
CA ARG A 118 -3.82 14.63 -8.06
C ARG A 118 -2.40 14.82 -8.55
N GLU A 119 -1.94 13.94 -9.42
CA GLU A 119 -0.58 14.03 -9.94
C GLU A 119 -0.40 15.26 -10.83
N ALA A 120 -1.42 15.59 -11.63
CA ALA A 120 -1.35 16.75 -12.48
C ALA A 120 -1.35 18.06 -11.71
N GLY A 121 -1.91 18.06 -10.51
CA GLY A 121 -1.96 19.24 -9.68
C GLY A 121 -0.67 19.54 -8.93
N ARG A 122 0.36 18.73 -9.12
CA ARG A 122 1.66 18.99 -8.51
C ARG A 122 2.61 19.71 -9.47
#